data_b124d50b17ed74b83b6fb4167b95882a
#
_entry.id   b124d50b17ed74b83b6fb4167b95882a
#
_cell.length_a   1.000
_cell.length_b   1.000
_cell.length_c   1.000
_cell.angle_alpha   90.00
_cell.angle_beta   90.00
_cell.angle_gamma   90.00
#
_symmetry.space_group_name_H-M   'P 1'
#
loop_
_entity.id
_entity.type
_entity.pdbx_description
1 polymer ?
#
loop_
_entity_poly.entity_id
_entity_poly.type
_entity_poly.pdbx_seq_one_letter_code
_entity_poly.pdbx_strand_id
1 'polypeptide(L)'
;MNIHYTTQFKKDYKRIKKQNKNIDRLKVVIEKLVAGKKLEPKYRDHRLSGNWNDHRDCHIEPDWILIYRIEDEELILERSGSHSELFKK
;
A
#
# COMPACT_ATOMS: atom_id res chain seq x y z
N MET A 1 -15.05 -6.61 2.18
CA MET A 1 -13.76 -6.75 2.91
C MET A 1 -13.58 -5.53 3.79
N ASN A 2 -13.20 -5.73 5.04
CA ASN A 2 -12.95 -4.62 5.96
C ASN A 2 -11.56 -4.06 5.76
N ILE A 3 -11.37 -2.78 6.08
CA ILE A 3 -10.06 -2.14 5.97
C ILE A 3 -9.54 -1.85 7.37
N HIS A 4 -8.28 -2.22 7.61
CA HIS A 4 -7.57 -1.87 8.83
C HIS A 4 -6.38 -0.98 8.49
N TYR A 5 -6.31 0.19 9.12
CA TYR A 5 -5.19 1.12 8.94
C TYR A 5 -4.26 0.98 10.15
N THR A 6 -3.02 0.53 9.93
CA THR A 6 -2.08 0.46 11.04
C THR A 6 -1.70 1.87 11.50
N THR A 7 -1.21 1.97 12.72
CA THR A 7 -0.72 3.25 13.24
C THR A 7 0.37 3.83 12.33
N GLN A 8 1.26 2.96 11.85
CA GLN A 8 2.35 3.39 10.98
C GLN A 8 1.81 3.89 9.63
N PHE A 9 0.81 3.21 9.07
CA PHE A 9 0.19 3.67 7.84
C PHE A 9 -0.44 5.06 8.02
N LYS A 10 -1.09 5.29 9.15
CA LYS A 10 -1.70 6.61 9.42
C LYS A 10 -0.66 7.72 9.44
N LYS A 11 0.51 7.44 10.00
CA LYS A 11 1.63 8.40 9.99
C LYS A 11 2.13 8.62 8.57
N ASP A 12 2.27 7.54 7.81
CA ASP A 12 2.68 7.63 6.40
C ASP A 12 1.69 8.47 5.59
N TYR A 13 0.40 8.26 5.84
CA TYR A 13 -0.65 9.00 5.13
C TYR A 13 -0.54 10.50 5.36
N LYS A 14 -0.29 10.92 6.59
CA LYS A 14 -0.10 12.34 6.92
C LYS A 14 1.10 12.92 6.17
N ARG A 15 2.21 12.17 6.13
CA ARG A 15 3.40 12.59 5.40
C ARG A 15 3.12 12.73 3.90
N ILE A 16 2.44 11.75 3.33
CA ILE A 16 2.09 11.74 1.91
C ILE A 16 1.24 12.96 1.54
N LYS A 17 0.29 13.30 2.39
CA LYS A 17 -0.54 14.49 2.18
C LYS A 17 0.31 15.77 2.19
N LYS A 18 1.25 15.86 3.12
CA LYS A 18 2.16 17.02 3.19
C LYS A 18 3.07 17.11 1.96
N GLN A 19 3.38 15.97 1.34
CA GLN A 19 4.20 15.92 0.14
C GLN A 19 3.41 16.25 -1.12
N ASN A 20 2.12 16.58 -0.98
CA ASN A 20 1.22 16.93 -2.09
C ASN A 20 1.08 15.82 -3.12
N LYS A 21 1.16 14.56 -2.68
CA LYS A 21 0.91 13.43 -3.58
C LYS A 21 -0.59 13.34 -3.89
N ASN A 22 -0.90 12.77 -5.03
CA ASN A 22 -2.29 12.61 -5.46
C ASN A 22 -2.99 11.50 -4.69
N ILE A 23 -3.66 11.88 -3.60
CA ILE A 23 -4.33 10.95 -2.71
C ILE A 23 -5.42 10.14 -3.45
N ASP A 24 -6.03 10.72 -4.47
CA ASP A 24 -7.06 10.00 -5.23
C ASP A 24 -6.53 8.74 -5.90
N ARG A 25 -5.26 8.75 -6.31
CA ARG A 25 -4.63 7.55 -6.88
C ARG A 25 -4.53 6.43 -5.84
N LEU A 26 -4.18 6.78 -4.61
CA LEU A 26 -4.14 5.81 -3.51
C LEU A 26 -5.53 5.26 -3.23
N LYS A 27 -6.55 6.12 -3.20
CA LYS A 27 -7.92 5.70 -2.96
C LYS A 27 -8.42 4.73 -4.02
N VAL A 28 -8.11 5.00 -5.29
CA VAL A 28 -8.51 4.10 -6.39
C VAL A 28 -7.94 2.69 -6.17
N VAL A 29 -6.67 2.60 -5.81
CA VAL A 29 -6.03 1.30 -5.57
C VAL A 29 -6.67 0.60 -4.39
N ILE A 30 -6.90 1.31 -3.29
CA ILE A 30 -7.52 0.73 -2.10
C ILE A 30 -8.91 0.20 -2.43
N GLU A 31 -9.70 0.95 -3.19
CA GLU A 31 -11.04 0.53 -3.59
C GLU A 31 -11.01 -0.76 -4.41
N LYS A 32 -10.05 -0.88 -5.32
CA LYS A 32 -9.90 -2.09 -6.11
C LYS A 32 -9.54 -3.29 -5.25
N LEU A 33 -8.64 -3.09 -4.29
CA LEU A 33 -8.25 -4.17 -3.37
C LEU A 33 -9.42 -4.60 -2.49
N VAL A 34 -10.19 -3.65 -1.97
CA VAL A 34 -11.37 -3.94 -1.14
C VAL A 34 -12.41 -4.73 -1.93
N ALA A 35 -12.56 -4.43 -3.21
CA ALA A 35 -13.50 -5.13 -4.07
C ALA A 35 -13.02 -6.52 -4.49
N GLY A 36 -11.81 -6.91 -4.06
CA GLY A 36 -11.23 -8.20 -4.43
C GLY A 36 -10.77 -8.26 -5.88
N LYS A 37 -10.64 -7.13 -6.54
CA LYS A 37 -10.21 -7.10 -7.93
C LYS A 37 -8.71 -7.23 -8.04
N LYS A 38 -8.27 -7.91 -9.11
CA LYS A 38 -6.86 -7.99 -9.43
C LYS A 38 -6.39 -6.64 -9.95
N LEU A 39 -5.26 -6.15 -9.46
CA LEU A 39 -4.69 -4.89 -9.94
C LEU A 39 -4.11 -5.06 -11.34
N GLU A 40 -4.23 -4.02 -12.15
CA GLU A 40 -3.66 -3.99 -13.49
C GLU A 40 -2.13 -4.09 -13.43
N PRO A 41 -1.48 -4.66 -14.47
CA PRO A 41 -0.02 -4.85 -14.46
C PRO A 41 0.79 -3.59 -14.17
N LYS A 42 0.25 -2.42 -14.50
CA LYS A 42 0.97 -1.15 -14.24
C LYS A 42 1.23 -0.89 -12.77
N TYR A 43 0.44 -1.51 -11.88
CA TYR A 43 0.62 -1.34 -10.42
C TYR A 43 1.67 -2.28 -9.85
N ARG A 44 2.18 -3.22 -10.64
CA ARG A 44 3.24 -4.15 -10.23
C ARG A 44 2.99 -4.82 -8.89
N ASP A 45 1.76 -5.26 -8.66
CA ASP A 45 1.40 -5.95 -7.42
C ASP A 45 2.14 -7.28 -7.31
N HIS A 46 2.89 -7.47 -6.22
CA HIS A 46 3.65 -8.72 -6.03
C HIS A 46 3.90 -8.98 -4.55
N ARG A 47 4.22 -10.24 -4.25
CA ARG A 47 4.57 -10.64 -2.89
C ARG A 47 5.96 -10.14 -2.53
N LEU A 48 6.10 -9.76 -1.27
CA LEU A 48 7.40 -9.40 -0.72
C LEU A 48 8.05 -10.63 -0.07
N SER A 49 9.34 -10.55 0.18
CA SER A 49 10.10 -11.62 0.83
C SER A 49 10.82 -11.05 2.06
N GLY A 50 11.55 -11.93 2.78
CA GLY A 50 12.27 -11.52 3.97
C GLY A 50 11.32 -11.13 5.10
N ASN A 51 11.59 -10.01 5.73
CA ASN A 51 10.79 -9.53 6.87
C ASN A 51 9.34 -9.20 6.50
N TRP A 52 9.05 -9.08 5.22
CA TRP A 52 7.73 -8.73 4.72
C TRP A 52 7.05 -9.92 4.04
N ASN A 53 7.46 -11.17 4.36
CA ASN A 53 7.04 -12.33 3.57
C ASN A 53 5.53 -12.59 3.52
N ASP A 54 4.76 -12.06 4.49
CA ASP A 54 3.30 -12.21 4.49
C ASP A 54 2.59 -11.02 3.83
N HIS A 55 3.37 -10.13 3.22
CA HIS A 55 2.84 -8.90 2.66
C HIS A 55 3.00 -8.88 1.15
N ARG A 56 2.25 -7.98 0.55
CA ARG A 56 2.38 -7.65 -0.87
C ARG A 56 2.65 -6.16 -0.98
N ASP A 57 3.26 -5.75 -2.09
CA ASP A 57 3.31 -4.33 -2.39
C ASP A 57 2.75 -4.08 -3.78
N CYS A 58 2.30 -2.85 -3.99
CA CYS A 58 1.93 -2.38 -5.31
C CYS A 58 2.41 -0.95 -5.46
N HIS A 59 2.58 -0.52 -6.71
CA HIS A 59 3.09 0.81 -7.02
C HIS A 59 1.92 1.72 -7.39
N ILE A 60 1.65 2.73 -6.55
CA ILE A 60 0.67 3.77 -6.88
C ILE A 60 1.26 4.64 -8.00
N GLU A 61 2.55 4.95 -7.88
CA GLU A 61 3.39 5.62 -8.88
C GLU A 61 4.75 4.92 -8.85
N PRO A 62 5.64 5.17 -9.80
CA PRO A 62 6.91 4.43 -9.86
C PRO A 62 7.69 4.39 -8.56
N ASP A 63 7.69 5.47 -7.77
CA ASP A 63 8.37 5.48 -6.46
C ASP A 63 7.40 5.77 -5.32
N TRP A 64 6.16 5.34 -5.45
CA TRP A 64 5.19 5.45 -4.38
C TRP A 64 4.52 4.10 -4.21
N ILE A 65 4.85 3.41 -3.12
CA ILE A 65 4.46 2.02 -2.86
C ILE A 65 3.40 1.98 -1.77
N LEU A 66 2.51 1.00 -1.87
CA LEU A 66 1.61 0.62 -0.80
C LEU A 66 1.96 -0.82 -0.40
N ILE A 67 2.31 -1.01 0.88
CA ILE A 67 2.52 -2.36 1.44
C ILE A 67 1.26 -2.74 2.19
N TYR A 68 0.73 -3.91 1.86
CA TYR A 68 -0.53 -4.39 2.44
C TYR A 68 -0.51 -5.90 2.58
N ARG A 69 -1.46 -6.41 3.34
CA ARG A 69 -1.74 -7.85 3.36
C ARG A 69 -3.25 -8.05 3.50
N ILE A 70 -3.71 -9.22 3.10
CA ILE A 70 -5.11 -9.61 3.21
C ILE A 70 -5.16 -10.83 4.10
N GLU A 71 -5.96 -10.75 5.16
CA GLU A 71 -6.10 -11.82 6.14
C GLU A 71 -7.54 -11.84 6.66
N ASP A 72 -8.18 -13.01 6.58
CA ASP A 72 -9.54 -13.20 7.08
C ASP A 72 -10.53 -12.12 6.63
N GLU A 73 -10.54 -11.84 5.34
CA GLU A 73 -11.38 -10.82 4.71
C GLU A 73 -11.12 -9.40 5.21
N GLU A 74 -9.93 -9.17 5.77
CA GLU A 74 -9.47 -7.84 6.11
C GLU A 74 -8.35 -7.42 5.18
N LEU A 75 -8.45 -6.19 4.69
CA LEU A 75 -7.35 -5.54 3.99
C LEU A 75 -6.59 -4.70 5.01
N ILE A 76 -5.35 -5.08 5.27
CA ILE A 76 -4.52 -4.40 6.25
C ILE A 76 -3.51 -3.53 5.51
N LEU A 77 -3.63 -2.22 5.67
CA LEU A 77 -2.71 -1.26 5.05
C LEU A 77 -1.57 -1.02 6.03
N GLU A 78 -0.38 -1.54 5.68
CA GLU A 78 0.76 -1.54 6.60
C GLU A 78 1.62 -0.29 6.48
N ARG A 79 2.02 0.08 5.28
CA ARG A 79 2.90 1.20 5.03
C ARG A 79 2.64 1.81 3.66
N SER A 80 2.96 3.07 3.49
CA SER A 80 2.99 3.69 2.17
C SER A 80 4.06 4.77 2.12
N GLY A 81 4.78 4.84 1.00
CA GLY A 81 5.86 5.81 0.82
C GLY A 81 6.77 5.43 -0.32
N SER A 82 7.89 6.11 -0.41
CA SER A 82 8.91 5.79 -1.42
C SER A 82 9.70 4.55 -1.02
N HIS A 83 10.45 3.99 -1.97
CA HIS A 83 11.33 2.85 -1.68
C HIS A 83 12.30 3.16 -0.56
N SER A 84 12.93 4.33 -0.60
CA SER A 84 13.91 4.69 0.42
C SER A 84 13.27 4.92 1.79
N GLU A 85 12.02 5.38 1.83
CA GLU A 85 11.31 5.58 3.09
C GLU A 85 10.91 4.26 3.74
N LEU A 86 10.54 3.26 2.94
CA LEU A 86 10.00 2.00 3.44
C LEU A 86 11.06 0.91 3.56
N PHE A 87 12.04 0.90 2.68
CA PHE A 87 13.07 -0.15 2.63
C PHE A 87 14.44 0.45 2.82
N LYS A 88 14.66 1.06 3.98
CA LYS A 88 15.96 1.66 4.30
C LYS A 88 17.08 0.64 4.18
N LYS A 89 18.14 1.05 3.52
CA LYS A 89 19.37 0.27 3.46
C LYS A 89 20.44 0.92 4.31
#